data_d5e50fff6015664d5905bcd1d442c448
#
_entry.id   d5e50fff6015664d5905bcd1d442c448
#
_cell.length_a   1.000
_cell.length_b   1.000
_cell.length_c   1.000
_cell.angle_alpha   90.00
_cell.angle_beta   90.00
_cell.angle_gamma   90.00
#
_symmetry.space_group_name_H-M   'P 1'
#
loop_
_entity.id
_entity.type
_entity.pdbx_description
1 polymer ?
#
loop_
_entity_poly.entity_id
_entity_poly.type
_entity_poly.pdbx_seq_one_letter_code
_entity_poly.pdbx_strand_id
1 'polypeptide(L)'
;PDGPFVDAAGNNANMYVSNGKAHNDVGIKVMGTYKFSCLDKYYKAEGHNSAMIDDDGQMYLIYHTRFSDSDDYHEVRVHQQFQNEEGWPVTAPFENKGDKISKTGYAKDDIVGEYEFVNHGKSGVATAKTQSIKLNADGTISGDITGTWTAKDGTYYMNAVINKVTYSGVFFLQHDESSDCKKVMTFTAIGTNNQSVWGVKKD
;
A
#
# COMPACT_ATOMS: atom_id res chain seq x y z
N PRO A 1 15.62 -8.51 -18.81
CA PRO A 1 16.32 -8.86 -17.57
C PRO A 1 16.34 -10.38 -17.41
N ASP A 2 17.53 -10.93 -17.16
CA ASP A 2 17.78 -12.37 -17.26
C ASP A 2 17.84 -13.04 -15.87
N GLY A 3 17.41 -12.32 -14.81
CA GLY A 3 17.49 -12.83 -13.43
C GLY A 3 18.94 -12.85 -12.86
N PRO A 4 19.15 -13.42 -11.68
CA PRO A 4 18.12 -13.96 -10.81
C PRO A 4 17.19 -12.87 -10.27
N PHE A 5 15.89 -13.18 -10.17
CA PHE A 5 14.91 -12.28 -9.57
C PHE A 5 14.83 -12.57 -8.06
N VAL A 6 14.74 -11.49 -7.28
CA VAL A 6 14.55 -11.53 -5.83
C VAL A 6 13.33 -10.70 -5.44
N ASP A 7 12.75 -10.95 -4.28
CA ASP A 7 11.72 -10.11 -3.69
C ASP A 7 12.33 -9.04 -2.75
N ALA A 8 11.50 -8.19 -2.15
CA ALA A 8 11.97 -7.11 -1.29
C ALA A 8 12.65 -7.59 0.01
N ALA A 9 12.44 -8.83 0.42
CA ALA A 9 13.15 -9.47 1.54
C ALA A 9 14.44 -10.18 1.10
N GLY A 10 14.79 -10.13 -0.20
CA GLY A 10 15.98 -10.79 -0.76
C GLY A 10 15.80 -12.28 -1.03
N ASN A 11 14.58 -12.82 -0.95
CA ASN A 11 14.34 -14.21 -1.28
C ASN A 11 14.44 -14.42 -2.80
N ASN A 12 15.03 -15.54 -3.20
CA ASN A 12 15.11 -15.90 -4.61
C ASN A 12 13.73 -16.27 -5.16
N ALA A 13 13.22 -15.49 -6.13
CA ALA A 13 11.91 -15.71 -6.74
C ALA A 13 11.85 -16.95 -7.65
N ASN A 14 13.00 -17.54 -8.00
CA ASN A 14 13.08 -18.80 -8.76
C ASN A 14 12.95 -20.05 -7.88
N MET A 15 12.85 -19.89 -6.57
CA MET A 15 12.69 -21.03 -5.67
C MET A 15 11.35 -21.72 -5.90
N TYR A 16 11.41 -22.93 -6.46
CA TYR A 16 10.27 -23.82 -6.52
C TYR A 16 10.19 -24.62 -5.21
N VAL A 17 9.06 -24.54 -4.55
CA VAL A 17 8.80 -25.30 -3.32
C VAL A 17 7.56 -26.15 -3.49
N SER A 18 7.76 -27.45 -3.49
CA SER A 18 6.71 -28.44 -3.79
C SER A 18 5.64 -28.59 -2.70
N ASN A 19 5.88 -28.09 -1.50
CA ASN A 19 4.97 -28.27 -0.35
C ASN A 19 4.06 -27.07 -0.04
N GLY A 20 4.04 -26.06 -0.88
CA GLY A 20 3.20 -24.86 -0.75
C GLY A 20 3.57 -23.88 0.39
N LYS A 21 4.42 -24.28 1.33
CA LYS A 21 4.75 -23.42 2.49
C LYS A 21 5.58 -22.20 2.11
N ALA A 22 6.49 -22.34 1.16
CA ALA A 22 7.35 -21.24 0.76
C ALA A 22 6.68 -20.25 -0.21
N HIS A 23 5.55 -20.59 -0.82
CA HIS A 23 4.79 -19.62 -1.61
C HIS A 23 4.32 -18.42 -0.77
N ASN A 24 4.12 -18.63 0.53
CA ASN A 24 3.73 -17.57 1.45
C ASN A 24 4.89 -16.67 1.88
N ASP A 25 6.13 -17.09 1.63
CA ASP A 25 7.33 -16.40 2.09
C ASP A 25 8.04 -15.64 0.97
N VAL A 26 7.76 -15.98 -0.29
CA VAL A 26 8.36 -15.35 -1.48
C VAL A 26 7.36 -14.44 -2.17
N GLY A 27 7.82 -13.25 -2.56
CA GLY A 27 6.99 -12.24 -3.20
C GLY A 27 6.27 -11.34 -2.21
N ILE A 28 5.60 -10.34 -2.75
CA ILE A 28 4.90 -9.30 -1.99
C ILE A 28 3.40 -9.47 -2.19
N LYS A 29 2.65 -9.61 -1.10
CA LYS A 29 1.21 -9.45 -1.14
C LYS A 29 0.88 -7.97 -1.19
N VAL A 30 0.60 -7.46 -2.39
CA VAL A 30 0.36 -6.03 -2.63
C VAL A 30 -0.86 -5.53 -1.89
N MET A 31 -1.95 -6.30 -1.92
CA MET A 31 -3.20 -6.04 -1.22
C MET A 31 -3.91 -7.36 -0.89
N GLY A 32 -4.92 -7.30 -0.07
CA GLY A 32 -5.83 -8.39 0.24
C GLY A 32 -7.13 -7.80 0.75
N THR A 33 -8.08 -8.60 1.17
CA THR A 33 -9.39 -8.14 1.67
C THR A 33 -9.22 -7.05 2.73
N TYR A 34 -9.77 -5.87 2.49
CA TYR A 34 -9.65 -4.71 3.38
C TYR A 34 -10.92 -3.84 3.36
N LYS A 35 -11.03 -2.99 4.37
CA LYS A 35 -12.01 -1.91 4.43
C LYS A 35 -11.48 -0.75 5.26
N PHE A 36 -11.42 0.44 4.70
CA PHE A 36 -11.29 1.69 5.45
C PHE A 36 -12.66 2.22 5.87
N SER A 37 -12.71 3.08 6.86
CA SER A 37 -13.97 3.65 7.36
C SER A 37 -14.72 4.49 6.33
N CYS A 38 -14.01 5.07 5.38
CA CYS A 38 -14.57 5.83 4.25
C CYS A 38 -15.20 4.95 3.16
N LEU A 39 -15.01 3.63 3.21
CA LEU A 39 -15.56 2.70 2.24
C LEU A 39 -16.89 2.12 2.73
N ASP A 40 -17.89 2.09 1.87
CA ASP A 40 -19.18 1.48 2.20
C ASP A 40 -19.05 -0.06 2.29
N LYS A 41 -18.18 -0.65 1.50
CA LYS A 41 -18.05 -2.09 1.34
C LYS A 41 -16.59 -2.56 1.38
N TYR A 42 -16.38 -3.86 1.65
CA TYR A 42 -15.07 -4.49 1.62
C TYR A 42 -14.64 -4.75 0.20
N TYR A 43 -13.36 -4.50 -0.08
CA TYR A 43 -12.65 -5.13 -1.18
C TYR A 43 -12.31 -6.56 -0.76
N LYS A 44 -12.58 -7.53 -1.63
CA LYS A 44 -12.29 -8.96 -1.37
C LYS A 44 -11.95 -9.71 -2.65
N ALA A 45 -11.21 -10.80 -2.52
CA ALA A 45 -10.86 -11.70 -3.61
C ALA A 45 -10.19 -11.00 -4.80
N GLU A 46 -9.26 -10.11 -4.50
CA GLU A 46 -8.45 -9.40 -5.48
C GLU A 46 -7.57 -10.42 -6.24
N GLY A 47 -7.50 -10.28 -7.55
CA GLY A 47 -6.72 -11.21 -8.36
C GLY A 47 -6.68 -10.85 -9.85
N HIS A 48 -6.15 -11.79 -10.65
CA HIS A 48 -5.99 -11.62 -12.10
C HIS A 48 -5.36 -10.29 -12.48
N ASN A 49 -4.31 -9.91 -11.75
CA ASN A 49 -3.67 -8.61 -11.90
C ASN A 49 -2.81 -8.53 -13.17
N SER A 50 -2.80 -7.35 -13.73
CA SER A 50 -1.85 -6.88 -14.74
C SER A 50 -1.25 -5.57 -14.30
N ALA A 51 -0.06 -5.24 -14.78
CA ALA A 51 0.59 -3.95 -14.56
C ALA A 51 0.76 -3.23 -15.89
N MET A 52 0.60 -1.93 -15.89
CA MET A 52 0.77 -1.07 -17.06
C MET A 52 1.60 0.15 -16.66
N ILE A 53 2.43 0.60 -17.58
CA ILE A 53 3.07 1.92 -17.51
C ILE A 53 2.55 2.69 -18.73
N ASP A 54 1.96 3.87 -18.49
CA ASP A 54 1.48 4.72 -19.57
C ASP A 54 2.61 5.54 -20.21
N ASP A 55 2.26 6.30 -21.25
CA ASP A 55 3.22 7.12 -22.01
C ASP A 55 3.87 8.22 -21.16
N ASP A 56 3.22 8.64 -20.08
CA ASP A 56 3.74 9.60 -19.10
C ASP A 56 4.64 8.96 -18.03
N GLY A 57 4.79 7.63 -18.06
CA GLY A 57 5.56 6.84 -17.10
C GLY A 57 4.83 6.55 -15.79
N GLN A 58 3.51 6.81 -15.73
CA GLN A 58 2.70 6.47 -14.56
C GLN A 58 2.40 4.97 -14.57
N MET A 59 2.63 4.33 -13.44
CA MET A 59 2.39 2.90 -13.25
C MET A 59 0.98 2.66 -12.70
N TYR A 60 0.36 1.58 -13.16
CA TYR A 60 -0.98 1.15 -12.72
C TYR A 60 -1.01 -0.34 -12.44
N LEU A 61 -1.74 -0.71 -11.40
CA LEU A 61 -2.20 -2.07 -11.14
C LEU A 61 -3.65 -2.18 -11.62
N ILE A 62 -3.90 -3.09 -12.56
CA ILE A 62 -5.22 -3.41 -13.07
C ILE A 62 -5.57 -4.81 -12.58
N TYR A 63 -6.69 -4.98 -11.91
CA TYR A 63 -7.05 -6.24 -11.30
C TYR A 63 -8.57 -6.39 -11.22
N HIS A 64 -9.05 -7.58 -10.93
CA HIS A 64 -10.44 -7.75 -10.55
C HIS A 64 -10.58 -7.83 -9.03
N THR A 65 -11.73 -7.42 -8.54
CA THR A 65 -12.15 -7.59 -7.16
C THR A 65 -13.62 -7.96 -7.08
N ARG A 66 -14.04 -8.47 -5.94
CA ARG A 66 -15.44 -8.56 -5.51
C ARG A 66 -15.66 -7.58 -4.37
N PHE A 67 -16.91 -7.20 -4.16
CA PHE A 67 -17.30 -6.41 -3.00
C PHE A 67 -18.17 -7.22 -2.05
N SER A 68 -18.26 -6.76 -0.80
CA SER A 68 -19.03 -7.49 0.23
C SER A 68 -20.53 -7.53 -0.01
N ASP A 69 -21.05 -6.62 -0.82
CA ASP A 69 -22.46 -6.47 -1.21
C ASP A 69 -22.78 -7.07 -2.60
N SER A 70 -21.76 -7.51 -3.32
CA SER A 70 -21.93 -8.20 -4.60
C SER A 70 -21.80 -9.70 -4.39
N ASP A 71 -22.66 -10.48 -5.01
CA ASP A 71 -22.60 -11.93 -5.00
C ASP A 71 -21.26 -12.42 -5.60
N ASP A 72 -21.26 -13.10 -6.72
CA ASP A 72 -20.03 -13.61 -7.33
C ASP A 72 -19.49 -12.74 -8.48
N TYR A 73 -19.99 -11.54 -8.64
CA TYR A 73 -19.56 -10.64 -9.70
C TYR A 73 -18.18 -10.07 -9.42
N HIS A 74 -17.33 -10.12 -10.43
CA HIS A 74 -16.02 -9.50 -10.42
C HIS A 74 -16.09 -8.17 -11.16
N GLU A 75 -15.50 -7.16 -10.58
CA GLU A 75 -15.39 -5.84 -11.17
C GLU A 75 -13.92 -5.50 -11.39
N VAL A 76 -13.59 -4.86 -12.51
CA VAL A 76 -12.25 -4.38 -12.79
C VAL A 76 -11.99 -3.09 -12.01
N ARG A 77 -10.83 -3.02 -11.36
CA ARG A 77 -10.36 -1.84 -10.64
C ARG A 77 -8.95 -1.49 -11.05
N VAL A 78 -8.62 -0.22 -10.91
CA VAL A 78 -7.30 0.31 -11.26
C VAL A 78 -6.78 1.16 -10.11
N HIS A 79 -5.61 0.81 -9.59
CA HIS A 79 -4.88 1.63 -8.63
C HIS A 79 -3.60 2.17 -9.26
N GLN A 80 -3.21 3.37 -8.86
CA GLN A 80 -1.89 3.87 -9.20
C GLN A 80 -0.82 3.10 -8.44
N GLN A 81 0.31 2.91 -9.10
CA GLN A 81 1.52 2.39 -8.46
C GLN A 81 2.65 3.41 -8.58
N PHE A 82 3.55 3.35 -7.62
CA PHE A 82 4.75 4.17 -7.58
C PHE A 82 5.94 3.27 -7.29
N GLN A 83 7.14 3.70 -7.65
CA GLN A 83 8.35 3.08 -7.14
C GLN A 83 8.74 3.77 -5.84
N ASN A 84 9.04 2.98 -4.80
CA ASN A 84 9.69 3.50 -3.62
C ASN A 84 11.15 3.86 -3.92
N GLU A 85 11.88 4.39 -2.95
CA GLU A 85 13.28 4.80 -3.14
C GLU A 85 14.21 3.64 -3.52
N GLU A 86 13.83 2.40 -3.18
CA GLU A 86 14.57 1.17 -3.49
C GLU A 86 14.16 0.55 -4.85
N GLY A 87 13.21 1.17 -5.56
CA GLY A 87 12.72 0.70 -6.86
C GLY A 87 11.59 -0.34 -6.79
N TRP A 88 11.07 -0.66 -5.60
CA TRP A 88 9.95 -1.59 -5.47
C TRP A 88 8.61 -0.92 -5.76
N PRO A 89 7.68 -1.60 -6.46
CA PRO A 89 6.36 -1.06 -6.69
C PRO A 89 5.53 -1.06 -5.39
N VAL A 90 4.92 0.09 -5.08
CA VAL A 90 3.94 0.29 -4.01
C VAL A 90 2.63 0.77 -4.62
N THR A 91 1.50 0.30 -4.10
CA THR A 91 0.17 0.54 -4.67
C THR A 91 -0.61 1.53 -3.82
N ALA A 92 -1.20 2.54 -4.44
CA ALA A 92 -2.04 3.52 -3.77
C ALA A 92 -3.24 2.85 -3.06
N PRO A 93 -3.67 3.35 -1.88
CA PRO A 93 -4.80 2.77 -1.13
C PRO A 93 -6.16 2.85 -1.82
N PHE A 94 -6.39 3.83 -2.69
CA PHE A 94 -7.66 4.05 -3.38
C PHE A 94 -7.52 3.92 -4.89
N GLU A 95 -8.66 3.68 -5.55
CA GLU A 95 -8.75 3.62 -7.00
C GLU A 95 -8.23 4.90 -7.66
N ASN A 96 -7.69 4.74 -8.86
CA ASN A 96 -7.17 5.84 -9.64
C ASN A 96 -8.30 6.81 -10.04
N LYS A 97 -8.20 8.05 -9.57
CA LYS A 97 -9.08 9.17 -9.96
C LYS A 97 -8.33 10.27 -10.71
N GLY A 98 -7.15 9.96 -11.23
CA GLY A 98 -6.32 10.90 -11.99
C GLY A 98 -5.47 11.84 -11.14
N ASP A 99 -5.37 11.59 -9.83
CA ASP A 99 -4.48 12.36 -8.95
C ASP A 99 -3.03 12.23 -9.39
N LYS A 100 -2.26 13.28 -9.14
CA LYS A 100 -0.82 13.29 -9.46
C LYS A 100 -0.02 13.36 -8.17
N ILE A 101 1.01 12.52 -8.07
CA ILE A 101 1.94 12.56 -6.96
C ILE A 101 2.78 13.84 -7.02
N SER A 102 2.99 14.48 -5.87
CA SER A 102 3.86 15.67 -5.80
C SER A 102 5.32 15.26 -5.91
N LYS A 103 5.97 15.64 -7.01
CA LYS A 103 7.40 15.33 -7.22
C LYS A 103 8.33 16.06 -6.24
N THR A 104 7.83 17.11 -5.59
CA THR A 104 8.57 17.90 -4.58
C THR A 104 8.17 17.55 -3.15
N GLY A 105 7.33 16.52 -2.98
CA GLY A 105 6.86 16.07 -1.68
C GLY A 105 5.71 16.90 -1.12
N TYR A 106 5.50 16.77 0.18
CA TYR A 106 4.40 17.36 0.93
C TYR A 106 4.94 18.05 2.19
N ALA A 107 4.27 19.11 2.62
CA ALA A 107 4.63 19.76 3.86
C ALA A 107 4.40 18.80 5.05
N LYS A 108 5.22 18.92 6.08
CA LYS A 108 5.14 18.05 7.25
C LYS A 108 3.78 18.15 7.94
N ASP A 109 3.19 19.32 7.97
CA ASP A 109 1.87 19.55 8.58
C ASP A 109 0.73 18.86 7.78
N ASP A 110 0.91 18.67 6.46
CA ASP A 110 -0.03 17.89 5.66
C ASP A 110 0.04 16.40 6.00
N ILE A 111 1.23 15.91 6.39
CA ILE A 111 1.48 14.49 6.70
C ILE A 111 1.09 14.17 8.15
N VAL A 112 1.49 14.98 9.10
CA VAL A 112 1.24 14.75 10.54
C VAL A 112 -0.25 14.62 10.82
N GLY A 113 -0.65 13.63 11.63
CA GLY A 113 -2.05 13.43 12.00
C GLY A 113 -2.40 11.99 12.31
N GLU A 114 -3.69 11.74 12.47
CA GLU A 114 -4.24 10.40 12.71
C GLU A 114 -4.51 9.68 11.39
N TYR A 115 -4.27 8.37 11.38
CA TYR A 115 -4.44 7.51 10.21
C TYR A 115 -5.16 6.23 10.57
N GLU A 116 -5.96 5.74 9.64
CA GLU A 116 -6.30 4.32 9.57
C GLU A 116 -5.15 3.60 8.86
N PHE A 117 -4.58 2.63 9.55
CA PHE A 117 -3.45 1.83 9.08
C PHE A 117 -3.90 0.40 8.78
N VAL A 118 -3.44 -0.15 7.67
CA VAL A 118 -3.65 -1.55 7.28
C VAL A 118 -2.31 -2.20 6.98
N ASN A 119 -2.07 -3.38 7.55
CA ASN A 119 -1.03 -4.29 7.11
C ASN A 119 -1.68 -5.47 6.38
N HIS A 120 -1.40 -5.63 5.09
CA HIS A 120 -1.98 -6.68 4.26
C HIS A 120 -1.43 -8.09 4.57
N GLY A 121 -0.40 -8.19 5.42
CA GLY A 121 0.20 -9.46 5.81
C GLY A 121 0.89 -10.18 4.65
N LYS A 122 1.15 -11.46 4.84
CA LYS A 122 1.80 -12.33 3.84
C LYS A 122 0.84 -13.29 3.18
N SER A 123 -0.01 -13.92 3.95
CA SER A 123 -0.92 -14.98 3.48
C SER A 123 -2.28 -14.87 4.14
N GLY A 124 -3.24 -15.59 3.58
CA GLY A 124 -4.59 -15.68 4.12
C GLY A 124 -5.60 -14.82 3.37
N VAL A 125 -6.86 -15.18 3.56
CA VAL A 125 -8.04 -14.54 2.95
C VAL A 125 -8.82 -13.69 3.96
N ALA A 126 -8.34 -13.61 5.21
CA ALA A 126 -8.99 -12.83 6.24
C ALA A 126 -8.89 -11.33 5.93
N THR A 127 -9.95 -10.60 6.28
CA THR A 127 -9.96 -9.14 6.18
C THR A 127 -8.85 -8.55 7.02
N ALA A 128 -7.98 -7.77 6.40
CA ALA A 128 -6.98 -7.00 7.11
C ALA A 128 -7.68 -5.96 7.99
N LYS A 129 -7.41 -6.02 9.29
CA LYS A 129 -8.02 -5.10 10.26
C LYS A 129 -7.31 -3.76 10.20
N THR A 130 -8.09 -2.69 10.17
CA THR A 130 -7.59 -1.34 10.36
C THR A 130 -7.17 -1.13 11.82
N GLN A 131 -6.10 -0.38 12.00
CA GLN A 131 -5.57 0.06 13.29
C GLN A 131 -5.49 1.59 13.29
N SER A 132 -5.72 2.21 14.43
CA SER A 132 -5.59 3.67 14.56
C SER A 132 -4.15 4.00 14.96
N ILE A 133 -3.49 4.81 14.13
CA ILE A 133 -2.14 5.30 14.42
C ILE A 133 -2.08 6.80 14.28
N LYS A 134 -1.08 7.40 14.90
CA LYS A 134 -0.77 8.82 14.72
C LYS A 134 0.69 8.97 14.28
N LEU A 135 0.88 9.68 13.17
CA LEU A 135 2.19 10.18 12.76
C LEU A 135 2.44 11.50 13.48
N ASN A 136 3.37 11.52 14.44
CA ASN A 136 3.66 12.69 15.25
C ASN A 136 4.72 13.59 14.59
N ALA A 137 4.69 14.87 14.89
CA ALA A 137 5.63 15.86 14.32
C ALA A 137 7.10 15.61 14.70
N ASP A 138 7.36 14.86 15.76
CA ASP A 138 8.71 14.48 16.18
C ASP A 138 9.26 13.25 15.44
N GLY A 139 8.49 12.67 14.48
CA GLY A 139 8.86 11.48 13.73
C GLY A 139 8.51 10.18 14.43
N THR A 140 7.80 10.21 15.56
CA THR A 140 7.28 9.00 16.20
C THR A 140 5.94 8.57 15.63
N ILE A 141 5.63 7.28 15.73
CA ILE A 141 4.32 6.68 15.48
C ILE A 141 3.75 6.23 16.82
N SER A 142 2.51 6.61 17.10
CA SER A 142 1.78 6.21 18.32
C SER A 142 0.38 5.70 17.98
N GLY A 143 -0.32 5.13 18.95
CA GLY A 143 -1.65 4.53 18.81
C GLY A 143 -1.62 3.01 19.00
N ASP A 144 -2.38 2.27 18.20
CA ASP A 144 -2.46 0.80 18.29
C ASP A 144 -1.12 0.11 17.98
N ILE A 145 -0.27 0.78 17.24
CA ILE A 145 1.12 0.36 16.99
C ILE A 145 2.06 1.53 17.22
N THR A 146 3.32 1.22 17.48
CA THR A 146 4.36 2.22 17.71
C THR A 146 5.51 2.05 16.73
N GLY A 147 6.25 3.14 16.51
CA GLY A 147 7.38 3.13 15.60
C GLY A 147 7.93 4.53 15.35
N THR A 148 8.64 4.67 14.25
CA THR A 148 9.14 5.95 13.75
C THR A 148 8.86 6.10 12.27
N TRP A 149 8.80 7.34 11.80
CA TRP A 149 8.62 7.66 10.39
C TRP A 149 9.45 8.88 9.99
N THR A 150 9.77 8.94 8.71
CA THR A 150 10.43 10.09 8.09
C THR A 150 9.84 10.33 6.69
N ALA A 151 9.77 11.59 6.29
CA ALA A 151 9.61 12.00 4.90
C ALA A 151 10.95 12.51 4.41
N LYS A 152 11.34 12.16 3.19
CA LYS A 152 12.56 12.66 2.58
C LYS A 152 12.29 14.01 1.94
N ASP A 153 12.98 15.03 2.41
CA ASP A 153 12.80 16.40 1.95
C ASP A 153 12.88 16.55 0.43
N GLY A 154 11.97 17.35 -0.12
CA GLY A 154 11.92 17.61 -1.57
C GLY A 154 11.48 16.41 -2.42
N THR A 155 10.95 15.37 -1.79
CA THR A 155 10.46 14.16 -2.47
C THR A 155 9.18 13.66 -1.83
N TYR A 156 8.51 12.71 -2.49
CA TYR A 156 7.34 11.99 -1.95
C TYR A 156 7.71 10.73 -1.16
N TYR A 157 9.00 10.42 -1.03
CA TYR A 157 9.44 9.20 -0.34
C TYR A 157 9.25 9.25 1.16
N MET A 158 8.88 8.11 1.70
CA MET A 158 8.76 7.88 3.13
C MET A 158 9.52 6.64 3.57
N ASN A 159 9.99 6.67 4.81
CA ASN A 159 10.49 5.48 5.50
C ASN A 159 9.81 5.38 6.88
N ALA A 160 9.58 4.16 7.33
CA ALA A 160 9.05 3.91 8.67
C ALA A 160 9.72 2.66 9.27
N VAL A 161 9.82 2.63 10.60
CA VAL A 161 10.17 1.43 11.35
C VAL A 161 9.00 1.10 12.26
N ILE A 162 8.34 -0.02 12.00
CA ILE A 162 7.17 -0.50 12.73
C ILE A 162 7.45 -1.92 13.19
N ASN A 163 7.34 -2.20 14.49
CA ASN A 163 7.62 -3.52 15.06
C ASN A 163 8.98 -4.10 14.61
N LYS A 164 10.01 -3.27 14.54
CA LYS A 164 11.38 -3.60 14.09
C LYS A 164 11.51 -3.97 12.61
N VAL A 165 10.49 -3.77 11.81
CA VAL A 165 10.53 -3.93 10.35
C VAL A 165 10.69 -2.54 9.74
N THR A 166 11.63 -2.41 8.82
CA THR A 166 11.80 -1.20 8.00
C THR A 166 10.87 -1.27 6.79
N TYR A 167 10.14 -0.19 6.58
CA TYR A 167 9.24 0.01 5.44
C TYR A 167 9.75 1.19 4.61
N SER A 168 9.76 1.03 3.29
CA SER A 168 10.07 2.09 2.32
C SER A 168 8.90 2.28 1.38
N GLY A 169 8.50 3.52 1.14
CA GLY A 169 7.29 3.81 0.38
C GLY A 169 7.16 5.26 -0.03
N VAL A 170 5.92 5.68 -0.21
CA VAL A 170 5.58 7.03 -0.66
C VAL A 170 4.40 7.60 0.12
N PHE A 171 4.40 8.93 0.30
CA PHE A 171 3.20 9.70 0.61
C PHE A 171 2.49 10.09 -0.68
N PHE A 172 1.16 10.06 -0.66
CA PHE A 172 0.34 10.42 -1.82
C PHE A 172 -0.95 11.10 -1.38
N LEU A 173 -1.17 12.33 -1.86
CA LEU A 173 -2.41 13.07 -1.63
C LEU A 173 -3.38 12.74 -2.76
N GLN A 174 -4.42 11.96 -2.46
CA GLN A 174 -5.36 11.43 -3.45
C GLN A 174 -6.81 11.58 -3.00
N HIS A 175 -7.75 11.48 -3.91
CA HIS A 175 -9.16 11.38 -3.59
C HIS A 175 -9.48 10.00 -3.01
N ASP A 176 -10.25 9.97 -1.93
CA ASP A 176 -10.77 8.76 -1.35
C ASP A 176 -11.99 8.22 -2.13
N GLU A 177 -12.53 7.11 -1.69
CA GLU A 177 -13.71 6.47 -2.28
C GLU A 177 -14.99 6.70 -1.46
N SER A 178 -14.98 7.68 -0.58
CA SER A 178 -16.21 8.13 0.11
C SER A 178 -17.19 8.79 -0.88
N SER A 179 -18.46 8.93 -0.47
CA SER A 179 -19.46 9.64 -1.24
C SER A 179 -19.08 11.10 -1.54
N ASP A 180 -18.32 11.71 -0.62
CA ASP A 180 -17.86 13.10 -0.75
C ASP A 180 -16.60 13.23 -1.60
N CYS A 181 -15.94 12.10 -1.91
CA CYS A 181 -14.72 12.04 -2.72
C CYS A 181 -13.65 13.03 -2.23
N LYS A 182 -13.33 12.95 -0.94
CA LYS A 182 -12.42 13.89 -0.28
C LYS A 182 -10.98 13.65 -0.69
N LYS A 183 -10.20 14.70 -0.74
CA LYS A 183 -8.75 14.60 -0.97
C LYS A 183 -8.02 14.41 0.35
N VAL A 184 -7.43 13.24 0.54
CA VAL A 184 -6.81 12.84 1.80
C VAL A 184 -5.35 12.44 1.60
N MET A 185 -4.51 12.70 2.62
CA MET A 185 -3.14 12.20 2.62
C MET A 185 -3.15 10.70 2.87
N THR A 186 -2.41 9.98 2.06
CA THR A 186 -2.20 8.55 2.21
C THR A 186 -0.72 8.22 2.20
N PHE A 187 -0.38 7.03 2.67
CA PHE A 187 0.91 6.43 2.39
C PHE A 187 0.77 4.96 2.02
N THR A 188 1.72 4.50 1.25
CA THR A 188 1.87 3.08 0.90
C THR A 188 3.33 2.71 0.97
N ALA A 189 3.66 1.57 1.56
CA ALA A 189 5.03 1.13 1.73
C ALA A 189 5.16 -0.39 1.75
N ILE A 190 6.37 -0.88 1.46
CA ILE A 190 6.75 -2.29 1.52
C ILE A 190 7.82 -2.47 2.57
N GLY A 191 7.64 -3.48 3.41
CA GLY A 191 8.59 -3.87 4.44
C GLY A 191 9.66 -4.84 3.94
N THR A 192 10.81 -4.82 4.61
CA THR A 192 11.90 -5.80 4.42
C THR A 192 11.46 -7.24 4.71
N ASN A 193 10.24 -7.43 5.12
CA ASN A 193 9.58 -8.72 5.36
C ASN A 193 8.53 -9.08 4.30
N ASN A 194 8.53 -8.40 3.14
CA ASN A 194 7.56 -8.57 2.04
C ASN A 194 6.10 -8.20 2.39
N GLN A 195 5.87 -7.43 3.43
CA GLN A 195 4.52 -6.99 3.78
C GLN A 195 4.25 -5.59 3.24
N SER A 196 3.13 -5.43 2.55
CA SER A 196 2.62 -4.13 2.14
C SER A 196 1.78 -3.52 3.26
N VAL A 197 1.95 -2.23 3.48
CA VAL A 197 1.19 -1.45 4.45
C VAL A 197 0.64 -0.18 3.82
N TRP A 198 -0.56 0.20 4.25
CA TRP A 198 -1.21 1.44 3.84
C TRP A 198 -1.64 2.26 5.04
N GLY A 199 -1.66 3.57 4.86
CA GLY A 199 -2.28 4.49 5.81
C GLY A 199 -3.13 5.52 5.09
N VAL A 200 -4.29 5.82 5.67
CA VAL A 200 -5.23 6.83 5.19
C VAL A 200 -5.46 7.83 6.32
N LYS A 201 -5.12 9.10 6.09
CA LYS A 201 -5.28 10.16 7.09
C LYS A 201 -6.75 10.38 7.38
N LYS A 202 -7.08 10.47 8.66
CA LYS A 202 -8.42 10.85 9.14
C LYS A 202 -8.57 12.37 9.14
N ASP A 203 -9.79 12.84 8.90
CA ASP A 203 -10.18 14.25 9.06
C ASP A 203 -10.03 14.72 10.50
#